data_d18067fb10e102ad05298f48403af009
#
_entry.id   d18067fb10e102ad05298f48403af009
#
_cell.length_a   1.000
_cell.length_b   1.000
_cell.length_c   1.000
_cell.angle_alpha   90.00
_cell.angle_beta   90.00
_cell.angle_gamma   90.00
#
_symmetry.space_group_name_H-M   'P 1'
#
loop_
_entity.id
_entity.type
_entity.pdbx_description
1 polymer ?
#
loop_
_entity_poly.entity_id
_entity_poly.type
_entity_poly.pdbx_seq_one_letter_code
_entity_poly.pdbx_strand_id
1 'polypeptide(L)'
;MSKTVVGFILVDAPHSALNNAGADAGDRTDNIVRVKSIRRGRKVYPYVSGQALRYWWRDTLEKKYDWKMSPIERQKKIAFTSANPIKYDDDDVFGYMRALKAKEGGTVTRISPLKNSPLISVIGQTPTQDFGVMARHEGDPVPYEHEFYSTVLKGLFSLDLDSLGVFYTNEKTGYRNMYPQLEEEAEEKGLVKDEESGKWSMPNDTRIKRAKDVLKALPYIQGGAKQTSHLTDVSPKFVILAAIDGGNHIFMNITKEEDGDAIIDTEALKDVLIEYSDCLLTDVYIGRRKGFMDNLEPNINKLTEEILIGNRKIKSGSIKEAVDQFTDKIEELMKP
;
A
#
# COMPACT_ATOMS: atom_id res chain seq x y z
N MET A 1 7.39 -12.47 -19.42
CA MET A 1 6.24 -11.69 -18.93
C MET A 1 6.42 -11.46 -17.45
N SER A 2 6.24 -10.22 -16.98
CA SER A 2 6.30 -9.85 -15.56
C SER A 2 4.89 -9.60 -15.06
N LYS A 3 4.36 -10.51 -14.24
CA LYS A 3 2.96 -10.45 -13.78
C LYS A 3 2.85 -9.55 -12.55
N THR A 4 2.36 -8.34 -12.74
CA THR A 4 2.22 -7.35 -11.66
C THR A 4 0.76 -6.91 -11.51
N VAL A 5 0.24 -7.00 -10.28
CA VAL A 5 -1.02 -6.33 -9.93
C VAL A 5 -0.73 -4.86 -9.69
N VAL A 6 -1.51 -3.99 -10.32
CA VAL A 6 -1.48 -2.54 -10.09
C VAL A 6 -2.80 -2.11 -9.45
N GLY A 7 -2.70 -1.32 -8.39
CA GLY A 7 -3.85 -0.87 -7.64
C GLY A 7 -3.80 0.62 -7.36
N PHE A 8 -4.92 1.28 -7.58
CA PHE A 8 -5.16 2.68 -7.26
C PHE A 8 -6.21 2.75 -6.16
N ILE A 9 -5.99 3.62 -5.16
CA ILE A 9 -6.93 3.79 -4.04
C ILE A 9 -7.16 5.27 -3.74
N LEU A 10 -8.40 5.60 -3.34
CA LEU A 10 -8.71 6.85 -2.68
C LEU A 10 -9.21 6.60 -1.26
N VAL A 11 -8.70 7.38 -0.33
CA VAL A 11 -9.12 7.40 1.08
C VAL A 11 -9.76 8.76 1.36
N ASP A 12 -10.95 8.74 1.91
CA ASP A 12 -11.64 9.94 2.37
C ASP A 12 -11.17 10.32 3.78
N ALA A 13 -10.70 11.52 3.94
CA ALA A 13 -10.17 12.04 5.19
C ALA A 13 -10.83 13.39 5.53
N PRO A 14 -12.12 13.39 5.91
CA PRO A 14 -12.93 14.62 6.03
C PRO A 14 -12.51 15.51 7.21
N HIS A 15 -11.87 14.97 8.23
CA HIS A 15 -11.37 15.69 9.40
C HIS A 15 -10.28 14.85 10.06
N SER A 16 -9.02 15.07 9.69
CA SER A 16 -8.02 14.05 9.95
C SER A 16 -6.63 14.58 10.27
N ALA A 17 -5.91 13.86 11.11
CA ALA A 17 -4.49 14.06 11.41
C ALA A 17 -3.78 12.70 11.42
N LEU A 18 -3.78 12.01 10.27
CA LEU A 18 -3.44 10.59 10.17
C LEU A 18 -1.95 10.29 10.32
N ASN A 19 -1.07 11.24 10.04
CA ASN A 19 0.36 11.04 10.10
C ASN A 19 1.08 12.32 10.54
N ASN A 20 1.58 12.31 11.76
CA ASN A 20 2.19 13.48 12.39
C ASN A 20 3.63 13.69 11.89
N ALA A 21 3.99 14.96 11.71
CA ALA A 21 5.36 15.45 11.71
C ALA A 21 5.75 15.85 13.13
N GLY A 22 7.04 15.90 13.44
CA GLY A 22 7.51 16.53 14.66
C GLY A 22 7.27 18.05 14.64
N ALA A 23 7.58 18.73 15.76
CA ALA A 23 7.62 20.19 15.79
C ALA A 23 8.70 20.74 14.86
N ASP A 24 8.44 21.87 14.21
CA ASP A 24 9.43 22.58 13.38
C ASP A 24 10.26 23.57 14.24
N ALA A 25 11.50 23.80 13.82
CA ALA A 25 12.34 24.82 14.45
C ALA A 25 11.72 26.20 14.20
N GLY A 26 11.27 26.86 15.28
CA GLY A 26 10.61 28.19 15.23
C GLY A 26 9.14 28.19 15.58
N ASP A 27 8.58 27.07 16.00
CA ASP A 27 7.23 27.00 16.54
C ASP A 27 7.10 27.82 17.84
N ARG A 28 5.95 28.44 18.04
CA ARG A 28 5.69 29.36 19.16
C ARG A 28 5.54 28.67 20.52
N THR A 29 5.25 27.37 20.51
CA THR A 29 5.11 26.54 21.72
C THR A 29 5.77 25.19 21.50
N ASP A 30 6.27 24.56 22.57
CA ASP A 30 6.87 23.22 22.52
C ASP A 30 5.84 22.10 22.31
N ASN A 31 4.54 22.42 22.37
CA ASN A 31 3.42 21.48 22.33
C ASN A 31 2.65 21.56 21.00
N ILE A 32 3.35 21.61 19.88
CA ILE A 32 2.75 21.61 18.53
C ILE A 32 2.84 20.24 17.89
N VAL A 33 1.72 19.73 17.37
CA VAL A 33 1.69 18.52 16.57
C VAL A 33 1.23 18.88 15.15
N ARG A 34 2.18 18.91 14.22
CA ARG A 34 1.92 19.17 12.81
C ARG A 34 1.59 17.88 12.05
N VAL A 35 0.83 18.03 10.97
CA VAL A 35 0.62 16.93 10.00
C VAL A 35 1.69 16.96 8.92
N LYS A 36 2.04 15.79 8.39
CA LYS A 36 2.98 15.70 7.26
C LYS A 36 2.38 16.30 6.00
N SER A 37 3.14 17.17 5.33
CA SER A 37 2.72 17.82 4.10
C SER A 37 3.87 17.97 3.10
N ILE A 38 3.53 18.05 1.81
CA ILE A 38 4.43 18.35 0.70
C ILE A 38 4.05 19.71 0.14
N ARG A 39 5.02 20.57 -0.12
CA ARG A 39 4.78 21.85 -0.76
C ARG A 39 5.15 21.78 -2.26
N ARG A 40 4.22 22.24 -3.11
CA ARG A 40 4.45 22.43 -4.55
C ARG A 40 4.05 23.84 -4.94
N GLY A 41 5.01 24.69 -5.21
CA GLY A 41 4.76 26.12 -5.42
C GLY A 41 4.10 26.75 -4.18
N ARG A 42 2.91 27.30 -4.35
CA ARG A 42 2.14 27.94 -3.26
C ARG A 42 1.16 26.98 -2.56
N LYS A 43 0.93 25.78 -3.12
CA LYS A 43 -0.01 24.81 -2.59
C LYS A 43 0.68 23.84 -1.62
N VAL A 44 -0.03 23.46 -0.58
CA VAL A 44 0.40 22.47 0.44
C VAL A 44 -0.48 21.23 0.31
N TYR A 45 0.12 20.06 0.29
CA TYR A 45 -0.57 18.77 0.12
C TYR A 45 -0.31 17.90 1.35
N PRO A 46 -1.26 17.73 2.25
CA PRO A 46 -1.16 16.75 3.33
C PRO A 46 -0.91 15.35 2.80
N TYR A 47 -0.14 14.55 3.53
CA TYR A 47 0.11 13.18 3.12
C TYR A 47 0.30 12.22 4.31
N VAL A 48 0.04 10.95 4.05
CA VAL A 48 0.42 9.84 4.91
C VAL A 48 1.61 9.13 4.28
N SER A 49 2.68 8.90 5.04
CA SER A 49 3.87 8.24 4.51
C SER A 49 3.57 6.80 4.07
N GLY A 50 4.32 6.33 3.07
CA GLY A 50 4.22 4.95 2.62
C GLY A 50 4.49 3.94 3.74
N GLN A 51 5.37 4.27 4.69
CA GLN A 51 5.66 3.44 5.86
C GLN A 51 4.45 3.33 6.80
N ALA A 52 3.70 4.44 7.01
CA ALA A 52 2.49 4.40 7.83
C ALA A 52 1.41 3.52 7.17
N LEU A 53 1.17 3.67 5.87
CA LEU A 53 0.25 2.80 5.12
C LEU A 53 0.66 1.33 5.21
N ARG A 54 1.96 1.02 5.06
CA ARG A 54 2.49 -0.35 5.20
C ARG A 54 2.27 -0.90 6.60
N TYR A 55 2.41 -0.08 7.64
CA TYR A 55 2.12 -0.48 9.01
C TYR A 55 0.64 -0.83 9.18
N TRP A 56 -0.29 0.02 8.70
CA TRP A 56 -1.73 -0.25 8.77
C TRP A 56 -2.12 -1.53 8.02
N TRP A 57 -1.49 -1.75 6.87
CA TRP A 57 -1.74 -2.95 6.07
C TRP A 57 -1.28 -4.22 6.78
N ARG A 58 -0.05 -4.22 7.35
CA ARG A 58 0.44 -5.34 8.17
C ARG A 58 -0.45 -5.62 9.38
N ASP A 59 -0.80 -4.59 10.15
CA ASP A 59 -1.69 -4.72 11.32
C ASP A 59 -3.04 -5.34 10.94
N THR A 60 -3.60 -4.98 9.78
CA THR A 60 -4.82 -5.56 9.24
C THR A 60 -4.63 -7.03 8.85
N LEU A 61 -3.51 -7.37 8.21
CA LEU A 61 -3.18 -8.74 7.81
C LEU A 61 -2.97 -9.64 9.03
N GLU A 62 -2.26 -9.17 10.03
CA GLU A 62 -2.08 -9.88 11.30
C GLU A 62 -3.43 -10.17 11.98
N LYS A 63 -4.25 -9.14 12.19
CA LYS A 63 -5.50 -9.25 12.96
C LYS A 63 -6.62 -10.00 12.25
N LYS A 64 -6.67 -9.96 10.92
CA LYS A 64 -7.79 -10.48 10.14
C LYS A 64 -7.49 -11.73 9.32
N TYR A 65 -6.22 -11.96 8.98
CA TYR A 65 -5.79 -13.05 8.11
C TYR A 65 -4.78 -13.99 8.78
N ASP A 66 -4.57 -13.83 10.10
CA ASP A 66 -3.69 -14.66 10.93
C ASP A 66 -2.25 -14.74 10.39
N TRP A 67 -1.77 -13.63 9.81
CA TRP A 67 -0.40 -13.57 9.31
C TRP A 67 0.61 -13.66 10.43
N LYS A 68 1.65 -14.46 10.21
CA LYS A 68 2.79 -14.55 11.13
C LYS A 68 3.73 -13.39 10.87
N MET A 69 3.76 -12.45 11.80
CA MET A 69 4.67 -11.31 11.74
C MET A 69 6.04 -11.66 12.29
N SER A 70 7.06 -11.16 11.60
CA SER A 70 8.45 -11.34 12.03
C SER A 70 8.72 -10.55 13.32
N PRO A 71 9.35 -11.16 14.33
CA PRO A 71 9.74 -10.44 15.53
C PRO A 71 10.74 -9.34 15.20
N ILE A 72 10.59 -8.20 15.86
CA ILE A 72 11.50 -7.06 15.71
C ILE A 72 12.59 -7.13 16.76
N GLU A 73 13.82 -7.27 16.31
CA GLU A 73 15.02 -7.16 17.13
C GLU A 73 15.54 -5.72 17.11
N ARG A 74 15.87 -5.18 18.28
CA ARG A 74 16.44 -3.84 18.41
C ARG A 74 17.88 -3.92 18.90
N GLN A 75 18.80 -3.37 18.14
CA GLN A 75 20.20 -3.20 18.54
C GLN A 75 20.56 -1.71 18.53
N LYS A 76 20.71 -1.12 19.71
CA LYS A 76 20.98 0.33 19.89
C LYS A 76 19.94 1.20 19.16
N LYS A 77 20.30 1.82 18.04
CA LYS A 77 19.45 2.71 17.24
C LYS A 77 18.85 2.04 16.00
N ILE A 78 19.15 0.76 15.76
CA ILE A 78 18.69 0.02 14.57
C ILE A 78 17.67 -1.03 15.02
N ALA A 79 16.58 -1.17 14.26
CA ALA A 79 15.60 -2.23 14.42
C ALA A 79 15.48 -2.99 13.10
N PHE A 80 15.41 -4.31 13.17
CA PHE A 80 15.31 -5.19 12.01
C PHE A 80 14.46 -6.41 12.34
N THR A 81 13.93 -7.04 11.30
CA THR A 81 13.15 -8.28 11.38
C THR A 81 14.08 -9.50 11.48
N SER A 82 13.50 -10.68 11.67
CA SER A 82 14.26 -11.94 11.62
C SER A 82 14.87 -12.23 10.24
N ALA A 83 14.42 -11.53 9.20
CA ALA A 83 14.81 -11.75 7.80
C ALA A 83 14.57 -13.20 7.34
N ASN A 84 13.42 -13.77 7.74
CA ASN A 84 13.02 -15.13 7.38
C ASN A 84 11.66 -15.12 6.63
N PRO A 85 11.67 -14.97 5.29
CA PRO A 85 10.46 -14.89 4.48
C PRO A 85 9.75 -16.23 4.29
N ILE A 86 10.41 -17.35 4.68
CA ILE A 86 9.81 -18.69 4.67
C ILE A 86 8.86 -18.85 5.85
N LYS A 87 9.26 -18.34 7.01
CA LYS A 87 8.52 -18.47 8.27
C LYS A 87 7.52 -17.36 8.50
N TYR A 88 7.85 -16.13 8.06
CA TYR A 88 7.08 -14.91 8.33
C TYR A 88 6.56 -14.29 7.05
N ASP A 89 5.24 -14.11 7.00
CA ASP A 89 4.55 -13.63 5.80
C ASP A 89 4.91 -12.19 5.46
N ASP A 90 5.12 -11.36 6.47
CA ASP A 90 5.50 -9.96 6.29
C ASP A 90 6.93 -9.79 5.79
N ASP A 91 7.86 -10.65 6.20
CA ASP A 91 9.23 -10.64 5.66
C ASP A 91 9.23 -10.94 4.15
N ASP A 92 8.38 -11.87 3.70
CA ASP A 92 8.24 -12.12 2.26
C ASP A 92 7.63 -10.91 1.53
N VAL A 93 6.46 -10.47 1.94
CA VAL A 93 5.63 -9.53 1.17
C VAL A 93 6.11 -8.09 1.29
N PHE A 94 6.51 -7.69 2.48
CA PHE A 94 6.95 -6.31 2.74
C PHE A 94 8.46 -6.11 2.68
N GLY A 95 9.22 -7.20 2.59
CA GLY A 95 10.67 -7.16 2.45
C GLY A 95 11.42 -6.69 3.70
N TYR A 96 12.73 -6.83 3.65
CA TYR A 96 13.64 -6.46 4.74
C TYR A 96 15.04 -6.15 4.23
N MET A 97 15.84 -5.55 5.10
CA MET A 97 17.30 -5.50 4.99
C MET A 97 17.87 -5.82 6.37
N ARG A 98 18.77 -6.79 6.44
CA ARG A 98 19.45 -7.20 7.67
C ARG A 98 20.93 -7.43 7.42
N ALA A 99 21.77 -6.83 8.24
CA ALA A 99 23.20 -7.15 8.28
C ALA A 99 23.41 -8.35 9.21
N LEU A 100 23.81 -9.48 8.64
CA LEU A 100 24.26 -10.67 9.36
C LEU A 100 25.79 -10.64 9.47
N LYS A 101 26.37 -11.48 10.33
CA LYS A 101 27.82 -11.67 10.35
C LYS A 101 28.28 -12.28 9.03
N ALA A 102 29.53 -11.99 8.62
CA ALA A 102 30.07 -12.51 7.35
C ALA A 102 29.97 -14.04 7.24
N LYS A 103 30.17 -14.76 8.35
CA LYS A 103 30.03 -16.22 8.43
C LYS A 103 28.58 -16.72 8.31
N GLU A 104 27.61 -15.87 8.57
CA GLU A 104 26.16 -16.17 8.54
C GLU A 104 25.51 -15.72 7.22
N GLY A 105 26.31 -15.16 6.28
CA GLY A 105 25.81 -14.77 4.97
C GLY A 105 25.95 -13.29 4.64
N GLY A 106 26.47 -12.43 5.56
CA GLY A 106 26.63 -11.00 5.31
C GLY A 106 25.30 -10.23 5.24
N THR A 107 25.22 -9.17 4.45
CA THR A 107 23.97 -8.40 4.31
C THR A 107 22.99 -9.13 3.41
N VAL A 108 21.79 -9.36 3.93
CA VAL A 108 20.66 -9.93 3.18
C VAL A 108 19.58 -8.90 2.98
N THR A 109 19.00 -8.88 1.79
CA THR A 109 17.98 -7.90 1.40
C THR A 109 16.89 -8.59 0.58
N ARG A 110 15.65 -8.44 1.01
CA ARG A 110 14.50 -8.81 0.21
C ARG A 110 13.80 -7.56 -0.29
N ILE A 111 13.83 -7.36 -1.60
CA ILE A 111 13.01 -6.33 -2.23
C ILE A 111 11.55 -6.72 -2.05
N SER A 112 10.76 -5.80 -1.51
CA SER A 112 9.35 -6.01 -1.27
C SER A 112 8.58 -6.31 -2.57
N PRO A 113 7.90 -7.47 -2.70
CA PRO A 113 6.93 -7.68 -3.76
C PRO A 113 5.78 -6.67 -3.73
N LEU A 114 5.30 -6.29 -2.55
CA LEU A 114 4.31 -5.24 -2.38
C LEU A 114 4.98 -3.87 -2.28
N LYS A 115 4.82 -3.05 -3.31
CA LYS A 115 5.26 -1.66 -3.35
C LYS A 115 4.06 -0.74 -3.19
N ASN A 116 4.23 0.40 -2.53
CA ASN A 116 3.17 1.40 -2.40
C ASN A 116 3.75 2.81 -2.36
N SER A 117 2.97 3.76 -2.86
CA SER A 117 3.24 5.19 -2.68
C SER A 117 2.83 5.67 -1.29
N PRO A 118 3.23 6.88 -0.87
CA PRO A 118 2.49 7.61 0.15
C PRO A 118 1.02 7.82 -0.28
N LEU A 119 0.13 8.06 0.67
CA LEU A 119 -1.20 8.58 0.40
C LEU A 119 -1.10 10.11 0.38
N ILE A 120 -1.26 10.72 -0.79
CA ILE A 120 -1.06 12.17 -0.97
C ILE A 120 -2.38 12.83 -1.32
N SER A 121 -2.67 13.97 -0.70
CA SER A 121 -3.84 14.79 -1.02
C SER A 121 -3.92 15.08 -2.53
N VAL A 122 -5.09 14.86 -3.12
CA VAL A 122 -5.37 15.22 -4.52
C VAL A 122 -5.48 16.74 -4.65
N ILE A 123 -6.04 17.41 -3.64
CA ILE A 123 -6.23 18.86 -3.61
C ILE A 123 -5.14 19.54 -2.81
N GLY A 124 -4.75 20.73 -3.22
CA GLY A 124 -3.81 21.58 -2.50
C GLY A 124 -4.50 22.41 -1.45
N GLN A 125 -4.26 22.12 -0.16
CA GLN A 125 -4.82 22.87 0.95
C GLN A 125 -3.84 22.99 2.11
N THR A 126 -3.89 24.12 2.81
CA THR A 126 -3.14 24.31 4.05
C THR A 126 -3.89 23.62 5.19
N PRO A 127 -3.22 22.79 6.01
CA PRO A 127 -3.82 22.23 7.21
C PRO A 127 -4.40 23.30 8.13
N THR A 128 -5.50 23.00 8.79
CA THR A 128 -6.12 23.86 9.78
C THR A 128 -5.41 23.67 11.11
N GLN A 129 -5.11 24.77 11.79
CA GLN A 129 -4.60 24.75 13.16
C GLN A 129 -5.77 24.77 14.13
N ASP A 130 -5.73 23.88 15.12
CA ASP A 130 -6.68 23.83 16.20
C ASP A 130 -5.94 23.99 17.53
N PHE A 131 -6.51 24.80 18.40
CA PHE A 131 -5.95 25.17 19.68
C PHE A 131 -6.73 24.53 20.81
N GLY A 132 -6.04 23.81 21.66
CA GLY A 132 -6.60 23.17 22.84
C GLY A 132 -5.91 23.56 24.12
N VAL A 133 -6.55 23.30 25.23
CA VAL A 133 -6.03 23.59 26.57
C VAL A 133 -6.16 22.36 27.46
N MET A 134 -5.06 21.94 28.06
CA MET A 134 -5.05 20.91 29.10
C MET A 134 -5.26 21.58 30.47
N ALA A 135 -6.41 21.34 31.10
CA ALA A 135 -6.81 21.92 32.36
C ALA A 135 -7.17 20.87 33.43
N ARG A 136 -6.70 19.62 33.30
CA ARG A 136 -7.00 18.51 34.22
C ARG A 136 -5.93 18.30 35.33
N HIS A 137 -5.09 19.28 35.54
CA HIS A 137 -4.04 19.26 36.57
C HIS A 137 -4.14 20.50 37.47
N GLU A 138 -3.45 20.48 38.61
CA GLU A 138 -3.28 21.66 39.45
C GLU A 138 -2.28 22.62 38.78
N GLY A 139 -2.53 23.95 38.92
CA GLY A 139 -1.77 24.99 38.29
C GLY A 139 -2.40 25.58 37.03
N ASP A 140 -1.62 26.38 36.30
CA ASP A 140 -2.11 27.07 35.12
C ASP A 140 -2.38 26.09 33.95
N PRO A 141 -3.44 26.35 33.19
CA PRO A 141 -3.75 25.50 32.00
C PRO A 141 -2.63 25.53 30.97
N VAL A 142 -2.27 24.36 30.44
CA VAL A 142 -1.22 24.21 29.41
C VAL A 142 -1.82 24.23 28.03
N PRO A 143 -1.55 25.25 27.20
CA PRO A 143 -2.00 25.28 25.82
C PRO A 143 -1.24 24.28 24.94
N TYR A 144 -1.93 23.75 23.92
CA TYR A 144 -1.33 22.94 22.86
C TYR A 144 -2.00 23.25 21.53
N GLU A 145 -1.27 23.08 20.45
CA GLU A 145 -1.76 23.21 19.09
C GLU A 145 -1.65 21.88 18.34
N HIS A 146 -2.61 21.60 17.49
CA HIS A 146 -2.50 20.50 16.54
C HIS A 146 -3.11 20.87 15.20
N GLU A 147 -2.60 20.27 14.14
CA GLU A 147 -3.09 20.46 12.80
C GLU A 147 -3.98 19.30 12.38
N PHE A 148 -4.98 19.61 11.56
CA PHE A 148 -5.79 18.63 10.85
C PHE A 148 -6.11 19.11 9.44
N TYR A 149 -6.61 18.21 8.60
CA TYR A 149 -6.98 18.49 7.22
C TYR A 149 -8.28 17.78 6.85
N SER A 150 -8.95 18.29 5.79
CA SER A 150 -10.10 17.65 5.16
C SER A 150 -9.80 17.45 3.69
N THR A 151 -9.59 16.20 3.25
CA THR A 151 -9.16 15.94 1.88
C THR A 151 -9.43 14.50 1.43
N VAL A 152 -9.28 14.27 0.13
CA VAL A 152 -9.18 12.93 -0.46
C VAL A 152 -7.70 12.60 -0.71
N LEU A 153 -7.24 11.52 -0.13
CA LEU A 153 -5.87 11.02 -0.27
C LEU A 153 -5.80 9.96 -1.36
N LYS A 154 -4.89 10.16 -2.31
CA LYS A 154 -4.58 9.21 -3.39
C LYS A 154 -3.40 8.33 -3.01
N GLY A 155 -3.54 7.01 -3.21
CA GLY A 155 -2.48 6.03 -3.08
C GLY A 155 -2.39 5.10 -4.29
N LEU A 156 -1.17 4.63 -4.53
CA LEU A 156 -0.86 3.64 -5.55
C LEU A 156 -0.16 2.46 -4.89
N PHE A 157 -0.40 1.26 -5.40
CA PHE A 157 0.39 0.09 -5.00
C PHE A 157 0.57 -0.88 -6.17
N SER A 158 1.61 -1.68 -6.09
CA SER A 158 1.81 -2.81 -6.99
C SER A 158 2.25 -4.04 -6.23
N LEU A 159 1.80 -5.21 -6.68
CA LEU A 159 2.19 -6.50 -6.14
C LEU A 159 2.79 -7.34 -7.27
N ASP A 160 4.08 -7.62 -7.16
CA ASP A 160 4.83 -8.47 -8.09
C ASP A 160 4.54 -9.94 -7.75
N LEU A 161 3.75 -10.61 -8.59
CA LEU A 161 3.33 -12.00 -8.40
C LEU A 161 4.46 -12.99 -8.68
N ASP A 162 5.42 -12.63 -9.52
CA ASP A 162 6.53 -13.52 -9.88
C ASP A 162 7.56 -13.60 -8.74
N SER A 163 7.80 -12.50 -8.04
CA SER A 163 8.75 -12.46 -6.92
C SER A 163 8.14 -12.92 -5.59
N LEU A 164 6.81 -12.92 -5.46
CA LEU A 164 6.13 -13.33 -4.22
C LEU A 164 6.39 -14.80 -3.90
N GLY A 165 6.97 -15.09 -2.72
CA GLY A 165 7.34 -16.44 -2.29
C GLY A 165 8.45 -17.06 -3.12
N VAL A 166 9.25 -16.26 -3.84
CA VAL A 166 10.44 -16.70 -4.60
C VAL A 166 11.67 -16.01 -4.04
N PHE A 167 12.71 -16.80 -3.74
CA PHE A 167 13.90 -16.35 -3.03
C PHE A 167 15.17 -16.68 -3.82
N TYR A 168 16.23 -15.90 -3.59
CA TYR A 168 17.45 -15.97 -4.39
C TYR A 168 18.69 -16.12 -3.50
N THR A 169 19.59 -17.02 -3.90
CA THR A 169 20.94 -17.20 -3.33
C THR A 169 21.98 -16.28 -3.99
N ASN A 170 21.58 -15.60 -5.06
CA ASN A 170 22.46 -14.78 -5.88
C ASN A 170 23.14 -13.68 -5.05
N GLU A 171 24.47 -13.56 -5.18
CA GLU A 171 25.31 -12.64 -4.40
C GLU A 171 25.24 -11.17 -4.84
N LYS A 172 24.38 -10.84 -5.81
CA LYS A 172 24.21 -9.45 -6.26
C LYS A 172 23.72 -8.58 -5.10
N THR A 173 24.45 -7.53 -4.79
CA THR A 173 24.11 -6.57 -3.73
C THR A 173 22.68 -6.09 -3.86
N GLY A 174 21.90 -6.17 -2.78
CA GLY A 174 20.49 -5.78 -2.73
C GLY A 174 19.48 -6.85 -3.17
N TYR A 175 19.94 -8.03 -3.60
CA TYR A 175 19.05 -9.10 -4.09
C TYR A 175 19.17 -10.41 -3.33
N ARG A 176 20.24 -10.62 -2.58
CA ARG A 176 20.42 -11.83 -1.79
C ARG A 176 19.45 -11.85 -0.62
N ASN A 177 18.58 -12.83 -0.59
CA ASN A 177 17.62 -13.02 0.49
C ASN A 177 17.57 -14.47 1.00
N MET A 178 18.40 -15.36 0.46
CA MET A 178 18.69 -16.68 1.01
C MET A 178 20.10 -16.69 1.62
N TYR A 179 20.26 -17.43 2.68
CA TYR A 179 21.52 -17.67 3.38
C TYR A 179 21.50 -19.09 3.98
N PRO A 180 22.65 -19.69 4.38
CA PRO A 180 22.74 -21.13 4.68
C PRO A 180 21.64 -21.67 5.59
N GLN A 181 21.30 -20.99 6.67
CA GLN A 181 20.25 -21.43 7.59
C GLN A 181 18.85 -21.41 6.97
N LEU A 182 18.59 -20.48 6.04
CA LEU A 182 17.31 -20.46 5.31
C LEU A 182 17.26 -21.52 4.21
N GLU A 183 18.39 -21.91 3.64
CA GLU A 183 18.44 -22.99 2.65
C GLU A 183 18.10 -24.32 3.32
N GLU A 184 18.68 -24.60 4.50
CA GLU A 184 18.33 -25.76 5.31
C GLU A 184 16.82 -25.77 5.65
N GLU A 185 16.28 -24.65 6.12
CA GLU A 185 14.84 -24.52 6.41
C GLU A 185 13.97 -24.70 5.16
N ALA A 186 14.43 -24.23 4.00
CA ALA A 186 13.73 -24.37 2.74
C ALA A 186 13.62 -25.84 2.30
N GLU A 187 14.70 -26.60 2.45
CA GLU A 187 14.72 -28.05 2.20
C GLU A 187 13.77 -28.80 3.14
N GLU A 188 13.85 -28.53 4.44
CA GLU A 188 12.98 -29.14 5.45
C GLU A 188 11.49 -28.87 5.19
N LYS A 189 11.14 -27.70 4.68
CA LYS A 189 9.76 -27.30 4.35
C LYS A 189 9.33 -27.66 2.94
N GLY A 190 10.19 -28.32 2.17
CA GLY A 190 9.86 -28.78 0.83
C GLY A 190 9.67 -27.67 -0.20
N LEU A 191 10.43 -26.56 -0.06
CA LEU A 191 10.50 -25.55 -1.11
C LEU A 191 11.18 -26.16 -2.35
N VAL A 192 10.74 -25.73 -3.52
CA VAL A 192 11.31 -26.21 -4.78
C VAL A 192 12.50 -25.32 -5.15
N LYS A 193 13.67 -25.96 -5.33
CA LYS A 193 14.87 -25.31 -5.85
C LYS A 193 14.96 -25.51 -7.36
N ASP A 194 15.10 -24.42 -8.07
CA ASP A 194 15.51 -24.44 -9.47
C ASP A 194 17.05 -24.43 -9.53
N GLU A 195 17.64 -25.55 -9.88
CA GLU A 195 19.09 -25.74 -9.88
C GLU A 195 19.82 -24.88 -10.92
N GLU A 196 19.13 -24.51 -12.02
CA GLU A 196 19.72 -23.68 -13.07
C GLU A 196 19.82 -22.21 -12.63
N SER A 197 18.75 -21.68 -12.05
CA SER A 197 18.69 -20.28 -11.63
C SER A 197 19.06 -20.04 -10.17
N GLY A 198 19.18 -21.09 -9.35
CA GLY A 198 19.42 -21.02 -7.90
C GLY A 198 18.24 -20.38 -7.12
N LYS A 199 17.05 -20.39 -7.70
CA LYS A 199 15.84 -19.85 -7.07
C LYS A 199 15.17 -20.90 -6.19
N TRP A 200 14.68 -20.45 -5.05
CA TRP A 200 13.82 -21.23 -4.17
C TRP A 200 12.40 -20.72 -4.25
N SER A 201 11.44 -21.59 -4.45
CA SER A 201 10.02 -21.21 -4.55
C SER A 201 9.20 -21.92 -3.49
N MET A 202 8.37 -21.13 -2.79
CA MET A 202 7.33 -21.67 -1.91
C MET A 202 6.27 -22.44 -2.70
N PRO A 203 5.54 -23.37 -2.04
CA PRO A 203 4.37 -23.98 -2.65
C PRO A 203 3.41 -22.94 -3.22
N ASN A 204 2.89 -23.20 -4.41
CA ASN A 204 2.07 -22.22 -5.14
C ASN A 204 0.83 -21.78 -4.36
N ASP A 205 0.21 -22.69 -3.60
CA ASP A 205 -0.94 -22.37 -2.74
C ASP A 205 -0.60 -21.33 -1.68
N THR A 206 0.60 -21.39 -1.09
CA THR A 206 1.07 -20.39 -0.12
C THR A 206 1.27 -19.02 -0.79
N ARG A 207 1.85 -19.01 -1.99
CA ARG A 207 2.06 -17.79 -2.78
C ARG A 207 0.71 -17.14 -3.15
N ILE A 208 -0.23 -17.94 -3.64
CA ILE A 208 -1.60 -17.52 -3.99
C ILE A 208 -2.32 -16.98 -2.75
N LYS A 209 -2.23 -17.69 -1.62
CA LYS A 209 -2.82 -17.24 -0.35
C LYS A 209 -2.30 -15.87 0.06
N ARG A 210 -0.98 -15.67 0.07
CA ARG A 210 -0.35 -14.36 0.41
C ARG A 210 -0.82 -13.25 -0.52
N ALA A 211 -0.88 -13.50 -1.83
CA ALA A 211 -1.38 -12.54 -2.81
C ALA A 211 -2.84 -12.15 -2.55
N LYS A 212 -3.70 -13.16 -2.36
CA LYS A 212 -5.13 -12.94 -2.07
C LYS A 212 -5.34 -12.19 -0.76
N ASP A 213 -4.65 -12.56 0.30
CA ASP A 213 -4.78 -11.91 1.62
C ASP A 213 -4.41 -10.42 1.56
N VAL A 214 -3.28 -10.09 0.89
CA VAL A 214 -2.85 -8.70 0.67
C VAL A 214 -3.95 -7.86 0.04
N LEU A 215 -4.58 -8.37 -1.01
CA LEU A 215 -5.64 -7.66 -1.73
C LEU A 215 -6.95 -7.62 -0.94
N LYS A 216 -7.35 -8.73 -0.35
CA LYS A 216 -8.56 -8.84 0.47
C LYS A 216 -8.51 -8.01 1.76
N ALA A 217 -7.31 -7.61 2.20
CA ALA A 217 -7.14 -6.69 3.32
C ALA A 217 -7.56 -5.24 2.99
N LEU A 218 -7.55 -4.83 1.72
CA LEU A 218 -7.85 -3.45 1.30
C LEU A 218 -9.14 -2.87 1.90
N PRO A 219 -10.30 -3.54 1.82
CA PRO A 219 -11.56 -3.02 2.38
C PRO A 219 -11.56 -2.86 3.91
N TYR A 220 -10.55 -3.39 4.58
CA TYR A 220 -10.48 -3.51 6.04
C TYR A 220 -9.29 -2.79 6.66
N ILE A 221 -8.49 -2.07 5.84
CA ILE A 221 -7.34 -1.31 6.36
C ILE A 221 -7.81 -0.35 7.44
N GLN A 222 -7.17 -0.44 8.60
CA GLN A 222 -7.42 0.41 9.76
C GLN A 222 -6.11 1.00 10.29
N GLY A 223 -6.18 2.18 10.87
CA GLY A 223 -5.00 2.84 11.42
C GLY A 223 -5.12 4.35 11.40
N GLY A 224 -3.99 5.03 11.47
CA GLY A 224 -3.91 6.47 11.53
C GLY A 224 -3.68 7.01 12.93
N ALA A 225 -3.00 8.14 13.02
CA ALA A 225 -2.86 8.87 14.26
C ALA A 225 -4.18 9.54 14.67
N LYS A 226 -4.28 9.94 15.93
CA LYS A 226 -5.43 10.70 16.46
C LYS A 226 -6.80 10.03 16.29
N GLN A 227 -6.87 8.70 16.20
CA GLN A 227 -8.13 7.97 16.03
C GLN A 227 -9.14 8.21 17.17
N THR A 228 -8.68 8.41 18.40
CA THR A 228 -9.55 8.70 19.54
C THR A 228 -10.31 10.04 19.45
N SER A 229 -9.79 10.99 18.68
CA SER A 229 -10.38 12.33 18.52
C SER A 229 -10.99 12.58 17.15
N HIS A 230 -10.51 11.92 16.09
CA HIS A 230 -10.99 12.14 14.73
C HIS A 230 -11.78 10.95 14.16
N LEU A 231 -11.53 9.72 14.62
CA LEU A 231 -12.23 8.48 14.22
C LEU A 231 -12.33 8.33 12.69
N THR A 232 -11.23 8.59 11.98
CA THR A 232 -11.20 8.51 10.51
C THR A 232 -11.17 7.07 10.03
N ASP A 233 -12.11 6.68 9.18
CA ASP A 233 -12.07 5.40 8.46
C ASP A 233 -11.10 5.50 7.28
N VAL A 234 -9.89 4.95 7.46
CA VAL A 234 -8.81 4.96 6.47
C VAL A 234 -8.90 3.85 5.42
N SER A 235 -9.96 3.03 5.45
CA SER A 235 -10.20 2.06 4.38
C SER A 235 -10.49 2.78 3.06
N PRO A 236 -10.03 2.26 1.91
CA PRO A 236 -10.33 2.86 0.61
C PRO A 236 -11.82 3.04 0.37
N LYS A 237 -12.20 4.20 -0.20
CA LYS A 237 -13.55 4.52 -0.65
C LYS A 237 -13.71 4.33 -2.17
N PHE A 238 -12.58 4.29 -2.86
CA PHE A 238 -12.50 4.00 -4.29
C PHE A 238 -11.26 3.16 -4.56
N VAL A 239 -11.37 2.13 -5.41
CA VAL A 239 -10.24 1.28 -5.84
C VAL A 239 -10.33 1.03 -7.33
N ILE A 240 -9.17 0.91 -7.99
CA ILE A 240 -9.03 0.29 -9.32
C ILE A 240 -7.99 -0.80 -9.19
N LEU A 241 -8.29 -1.98 -9.72
CA LEU A 241 -7.39 -3.13 -9.74
C LEU A 241 -7.29 -3.70 -11.16
N ALA A 242 -6.07 -3.99 -11.57
CA ALA A 242 -5.76 -4.72 -12.79
C ALA A 242 -4.46 -5.50 -12.62
N ALA A 243 -4.27 -6.56 -13.40
CA ALA A 243 -2.96 -7.18 -13.59
C ALA A 243 -2.40 -6.81 -14.96
N ILE A 244 -1.11 -6.50 -14.99
CA ILE A 244 -0.41 -6.09 -16.21
C ILE A 244 0.85 -6.93 -16.43
N ASP A 245 1.26 -7.05 -17.69
CA ASP A 245 2.60 -7.49 -18.06
C ASP A 245 3.53 -6.27 -18.01
N GLY A 246 4.36 -6.22 -16.99
CA GLY A 246 5.28 -5.10 -16.74
C GLY A 246 5.29 -4.66 -15.29
N GLY A 247 6.03 -3.58 -14.99
CA GLY A 247 6.24 -3.09 -13.63
C GLY A 247 5.85 -1.62 -13.40
N ASN A 248 5.45 -0.89 -14.43
CA ASN A 248 5.07 0.51 -14.35
C ASN A 248 3.60 0.66 -13.92
N HIS A 249 3.34 1.67 -13.08
CA HIS A 249 2.00 1.93 -12.58
C HIS A 249 1.23 2.86 -13.53
N ILE A 250 0.20 2.33 -14.22
CA ILE A 250 -0.54 3.05 -15.27
C ILE A 250 -1.56 4.07 -14.73
N PHE A 251 -2.03 3.96 -13.47
CA PHE A 251 -3.10 4.81 -12.91
C PHE A 251 -2.60 6.07 -12.18
N MET A 252 -1.35 6.49 -12.40
CA MET A 252 -0.77 7.59 -11.62
C MET A 252 -1.49 8.94 -11.84
N ASN A 253 -1.95 9.21 -13.06
CA ASN A 253 -2.41 10.53 -13.49
C ASN A 253 -3.92 10.62 -13.77
N ILE A 254 -4.74 9.78 -13.13
CA ILE A 254 -6.19 9.71 -13.33
C ILE A 254 -6.99 10.54 -12.32
N THR A 255 -6.35 11.42 -11.56
CA THR A 255 -7.02 12.33 -10.63
C THR A 255 -6.59 13.75 -10.87
N LYS A 256 -7.50 14.69 -10.67
CA LYS A 256 -7.24 16.13 -10.69
C LYS A 256 -8.04 16.85 -9.61
N GLU A 257 -7.66 18.09 -9.36
CA GLU A 257 -8.42 19.05 -8.57
C GLU A 257 -9.29 19.85 -9.54
N GLU A 258 -10.59 19.95 -9.26
CA GLU A 258 -11.55 20.76 -10.02
C GLU A 258 -12.47 21.44 -9.02
N ASP A 259 -12.57 22.77 -9.10
CA ASP A 259 -13.37 23.64 -8.21
C ASP A 259 -13.12 23.40 -6.69
N GLY A 260 -11.92 22.99 -6.33
CA GLY A 260 -11.53 22.69 -4.95
C GLY A 260 -11.83 21.25 -4.50
N ASP A 261 -12.44 20.45 -5.35
CA ASP A 261 -12.73 19.05 -5.09
C ASP A 261 -11.74 18.11 -5.79
N ALA A 262 -11.55 16.96 -5.19
CA ALA A 262 -10.81 15.86 -5.81
C ALA A 262 -11.73 15.06 -6.73
N ILE A 263 -11.36 14.90 -7.98
CA ILE A 263 -12.14 14.11 -8.94
C ILE A 263 -11.30 13.02 -9.61
N ILE A 264 -11.97 11.96 -10.06
CA ILE A 264 -11.42 10.98 -11.00
C ILE A 264 -11.65 11.54 -12.42
N ASP A 265 -10.57 11.67 -13.17
CA ASP A 265 -10.61 12.00 -14.59
C ASP A 265 -10.89 10.72 -15.39
N THR A 266 -12.16 10.50 -15.74
CA THR A 266 -12.59 9.28 -16.43
C THR A 266 -12.11 9.22 -17.88
N GLU A 267 -11.89 10.37 -18.52
CA GLU A 267 -11.28 10.40 -19.86
C GLU A 267 -9.80 10.01 -19.80
N ALA A 268 -9.03 10.55 -18.81
CA ALA A 268 -7.66 10.14 -18.61
C ALA A 268 -7.55 8.64 -18.24
N LEU A 269 -8.51 8.11 -17.47
CA LEU A 269 -8.58 6.66 -17.19
C LEU A 269 -8.84 5.86 -18.47
N LYS A 270 -9.76 6.29 -19.30
CA LYS A 270 -10.05 5.65 -20.60
C LYS A 270 -8.82 5.64 -21.50
N ASP A 271 -8.19 6.80 -21.65
CA ASP A 271 -7.03 6.95 -22.54
C ASP A 271 -5.87 6.04 -22.13
N VAL A 272 -5.53 6.01 -20.83
CA VAL A 272 -4.44 5.15 -20.35
C VAL A 272 -4.76 3.65 -20.49
N LEU A 273 -6.02 3.25 -20.33
CA LEU A 273 -6.43 1.87 -20.53
C LEU A 273 -6.37 1.45 -22.00
N ILE A 274 -6.67 2.33 -22.93
CA ILE A 274 -6.53 2.10 -24.36
C ILE A 274 -5.05 2.03 -24.75
N GLU A 275 -4.25 2.97 -24.28
CA GLU A 275 -2.81 3.03 -24.55
C GLU A 275 -2.06 1.77 -24.09
N TYR A 276 -2.41 1.22 -22.92
CA TYR A 276 -1.77 0.03 -22.33
C TYR A 276 -2.63 -1.25 -22.49
N SER A 277 -3.54 -1.28 -23.46
CA SER A 277 -4.45 -2.42 -23.66
C SER A 277 -3.73 -3.73 -23.94
N ASP A 278 -2.59 -3.70 -24.59
CA ASP A 278 -1.73 -4.85 -24.89
C ASP A 278 -1.02 -5.43 -23.65
N CYS A 279 -0.82 -4.60 -22.62
CA CYS A 279 -0.20 -5.03 -21.37
C CYS A 279 -1.20 -5.61 -20.35
N LEU A 280 -2.51 -5.42 -20.56
CA LEU A 280 -3.53 -5.89 -19.60
C LEU A 280 -3.67 -7.41 -19.60
N LEU A 281 -3.39 -8.03 -18.46
CA LEU A 281 -3.54 -9.48 -18.24
C LEU A 281 -4.94 -9.86 -17.75
N THR A 282 -5.68 -8.91 -17.13
CA THR A 282 -7.03 -9.11 -16.61
C THR A 282 -7.99 -8.03 -17.07
N ASP A 283 -9.28 -8.23 -16.81
CA ASP A 283 -10.24 -7.13 -16.75
C ASP A 283 -9.78 -6.07 -15.74
N VAL A 284 -10.34 -4.87 -15.85
CA VAL A 284 -10.14 -3.79 -14.90
C VAL A 284 -11.32 -3.75 -13.94
N TYR A 285 -11.04 -3.76 -12.63
CA TYR A 285 -12.07 -3.81 -11.60
C TYR A 285 -12.10 -2.49 -10.84
N ILE A 286 -13.24 -1.81 -10.88
CA ILE A 286 -13.49 -0.55 -10.19
C ILE A 286 -14.42 -0.80 -9.01
N GLY A 287 -13.97 -0.47 -7.81
CA GLY A 287 -14.80 -0.51 -6.60
C GLY A 287 -15.04 0.88 -6.04
N ARG A 288 -16.29 1.23 -5.72
CA ARG A 288 -16.64 2.48 -5.09
C ARG A 288 -17.60 2.27 -3.91
N ARG A 289 -17.37 2.95 -2.80
CA ARG A 289 -18.31 2.99 -1.69
C ARG A 289 -19.43 3.99 -2.03
N LYS A 290 -20.68 3.56 -1.93
CA LYS A 290 -21.83 4.45 -2.07
C LYS A 290 -21.77 5.56 -1.01
N GLY A 291 -22.07 6.79 -1.40
CA GLY A 291 -21.91 7.99 -0.58
C GLY A 291 -20.56 8.71 -0.78
N PHE A 292 -19.62 8.11 -1.52
CA PHE A 292 -18.35 8.73 -1.87
C PHE A 292 -18.29 8.98 -3.37
N MET A 293 -18.18 10.23 -3.80
CA MET A 293 -18.12 10.63 -5.22
C MET A 293 -19.27 10.01 -6.06
N ASP A 294 -20.51 10.07 -5.58
CA ASP A 294 -21.66 9.44 -6.27
C ASP A 294 -21.94 10.05 -7.66
N ASN A 295 -21.50 11.26 -7.88
CA ASN A 295 -21.54 11.93 -9.19
C ASN A 295 -20.70 11.24 -10.28
N LEU A 296 -19.77 10.35 -9.90
CA LEU A 296 -18.98 9.54 -10.86
C LEU A 296 -19.77 8.34 -11.42
N GLU A 297 -20.85 7.92 -10.77
CA GLU A 297 -21.55 6.68 -11.15
C GLU A 297 -21.99 6.63 -12.62
N PRO A 298 -22.56 7.69 -13.21
CA PRO A 298 -22.91 7.70 -14.62
C PRO A 298 -21.69 7.50 -15.55
N ASN A 299 -20.56 8.14 -15.21
CA ASN A 299 -19.34 8.03 -16.00
C ASN A 299 -18.71 6.63 -15.90
N ILE A 300 -18.72 6.03 -14.70
CA ILE A 300 -18.26 4.65 -14.50
C ILE A 300 -19.12 3.67 -15.30
N ASN A 301 -20.45 3.83 -15.26
CA ASN A 301 -21.37 2.99 -16.02
C ASN A 301 -21.10 3.10 -17.53
N LYS A 302 -20.91 4.31 -18.04
CA LYS A 302 -20.51 4.54 -19.44
C LYS A 302 -19.20 3.82 -19.79
N LEU A 303 -18.17 3.87 -18.91
CA LEU A 303 -16.93 3.16 -19.11
C LEU A 303 -17.14 1.64 -19.18
N THR A 304 -18.04 1.09 -18.36
CA THR A 304 -18.31 -0.38 -18.34
C THR A 304 -19.10 -0.85 -19.53
N GLU A 305 -19.93 -0.04 -20.13
CA GLU A 305 -20.82 -0.37 -21.26
C GLU A 305 -20.14 -0.17 -22.61
N GLU A 306 -19.35 0.89 -22.76
CA GLU A 306 -18.86 1.35 -24.06
C GLU A 306 -17.42 0.89 -24.38
N ILE A 307 -16.63 0.45 -23.38
CA ILE A 307 -15.20 0.23 -23.61
C ILE A 307 -14.84 -1.24 -23.57
N LEU A 308 -14.49 -1.74 -24.76
CA LEU A 308 -13.70 -2.94 -24.93
C LEU A 308 -12.22 -2.54 -25.07
N ILE A 309 -11.40 -2.96 -24.11
CA ILE A 309 -9.96 -2.69 -24.10
C ILE A 309 -9.28 -3.97 -24.64
N GLY A 310 -9.16 -4.07 -25.95
CA GLY A 310 -8.81 -5.33 -26.59
C GLY A 310 -9.86 -6.41 -26.23
N ASN A 311 -9.43 -7.49 -25.57
CA ASN A 311 -10.31 -8.56 -25.08
C ASN A 311 -10.71 -8.39 -23.62
N ARG A 312 -10.44 -7.24 -22.99
CA ARG A 312 -10.68 -6.97 -21.56
C ARG A 312 -11.86 -6.02 -21.38
N LYS A 313 -12.52 -6.13 -20.24
CA LYS A 313 -13.67 -5.31 -19.84
C LYS A 313 -13.36 -4.49 -18.61
N ILE A 314 -14.11 -3.42 -18.42
CA ILE A 314 -14.18 -2.72 -17.15
C ILE A 314 -15.37 -3.28 -16.38
N LYS A 315 -15.16 -3.63 -15.12
CA LYS A 315 -16.20 -4.10 -14.18
C LYS A 315 -16.29 -3.16 -13.01
N SER A 316 -17.49 -2.85 -12.58
CA SER A 316 -17.71 -1.97 -11.44
C SER A 316 -18.60 -2.61 -10.37
N GLY A 317 -18.43 -2.16 -9.13
CA GLY A 317 -19.21 -2.63 -7.98
C GLY A 317 -18.81 -1.92 -6.69
N SER A 318 -19.19 -2.47 -5.56
CA SER A 318 -18.66 -2.04 -4.26
C SER A 318 -17.16 -2.39 -4.14
N ILE A 319 -16.48 -1.77 -3.17
CA ILE A 319 -15.06 -2.07 -2.92
C ILE A 319 -14.83 -3.58 -2.73
N LYS A 320 -15.68 -4.21 -1.92
CA LYS A 320 -15.54 -5.63 -1.61
C LYS A 320 -15.77 -6.50 -2.84
N GLU A 321 -16.80 -6.24 -3.62
CA GLU A 321 -17.09 -6.98 -4.85
C GLU A 321 -15.95 -6.87 -5.87
N ALA A 322 -15.41 -5.67 -6.09
CA ALA A 322 -14.29 -5.46 -6.99
C ALA A 322 -13.03 -6.22 -6.54
N VAL A 323 -12.72 -6.18 -5.24
CA VAL A 323 -11.59 -6.91 -4.65
C VAL A 323 -11.79 -8.41 -4.74
N ASP A 324 -12.97 -8.93 -4.38
CA ASP A 324 -13.26 -10.36 -4.40
C ASP A 324 -13.19 -10.90 -5.85
N GLN A 325 -13.85 -10.25 -6.81
CA GLN A 325 -13.81 -10.64 -8.22
C GLN A 325 -12.40 -10.58 -8.83
N PHE A 326 -11.60 -9.59 -8.45
CA PHE A 326 -10.21 -9.52 -8.89
C PHE A 326 -9.37 -10.63 -8.27
N THR A 327 -9.52 -10.91 -6.97
CA THR A 327 -8.74 -11.95 -6.29
C THR A 327 -9.01 -13.36 -6.79
N ASP A 328 -10.19 -13.60 -7.39
CA ASP A 328 -10.48 -14.87 -8.07
C ASP A 328 -9.59 -15.11 -9.30
N LYS A 329 -9.00 -14.04 -9.87
CA LYS A 329 -8.06 -14.14 -11.00
C LYS A 329 -6.62 -14.48 -10.58
N ILE A 330 -6.29 -14.35 -9.31
CA ILE A 330 -4.92 -14.58 -8.81
C ILE A 330 -4.46 -16.02 -9.06
N GLU A 331 -5.32 -17.01 -8.89
CA GLU A 331 -4.97 -18.41 -9.18
C GLU A 331 -4.62 -18.63 -10.66
N GLU A 332 -5.37 -18.01 -11.57
CA GLU A 332 -5.11 -18.09 -12.99
C GLU A 332 -3.78 -17.40 -13.37
N LEU A 333 -3.53 -16.22 -12.78
CA LEU A 333 -2.30 -15.44 -13.01
C LEU A 333 -1.05 -16.16 -12.48
N MET A 334 -1.18 -16.90 -11.37
CA MET A 334 -0.06 -17.57 -10.70
C MET A 334 0.07 -19.06 -11.06
N LYS A 335 -0.68 -19.55 -12.03
CA LYS A 335 -0.42 -20.87 -12.62
C LYS A 335 0.98 -20.91 -13.23
N PRO A 336 1.70 -22.05 -13.05
CA PRO A 336 3.04 -22.27 -13.60
C PRO A 336 3.10 -22.08 -15.12
#